data_6da09633bf02a690c65aa3245a68d838
#
_entry.id   6da09633bf02a690c65aa3245a68d838
#
_cell.length_a   1.000
_cell.length_b   1.000
_cell.length_c   1.000
_cell.angle_alpha   90.00
_cell.angle_beta   90.00
_cell.angle_gamma   90.00
#
_symmetry.space_group_name_H-M   'P 1'
#
loop_
_entity.id
_entity.type
_entity.pdbx_description
1 polymer ?
#
loop_
_entity_poly.entity_id
_entity_poly.type
_entity_poly.pdbx_seq_one_letter_code
_entity_poly.pdbx_strand_id
1 'polypeptide(L)'
;DLLHIVTAPILRSTGEPIRHSLMSIASEHEVPAAIVEKPIAVQSEGWRDLMDLCQNTQTKFVVNTQLNFHPRNLELKRDVNDGKIGDIKFIDASARSTPLDQGPHVLQLVSSYIDNSQPVKVFGQVSGRDHLGGLQPSPGNAAASVMYENGVRASVAFGTEGAAKINDSDSVFHHKRVAIFGTRGFTHWQMAGWERS
;
A
#
# COMPACT_ATOMS: atom_id res chain seq x y z
N ASP A 1 -4.73 -25.46 6.57
CA ASP A 1 -3.59 -25.14 5.68
C ASP A 1 -3.72 -23.70 5.20
N LEU A 2 -2.60 -23.07 4.83
CA LEU A 2 -2.51 -21.72 4.31
C LEU A 2 -1.89 -21.75 2.90
N LEU A 3 -2.55 -21.14 1.93
CA LEU A 3 -2.01 -20.98 0.59
C LEU A 3 -1.31 -19.62 0.44
N HIS A 4 -0.20 -19.56 -0.30
CA HIS A 4 0.43 -18.30 -0.69
C HIS A 4 0.48 -18.17 -2.22
N ILE A 5 -0.25 -17.20 -2.77
CA ILE A 5 -0.29 -16.91 -4.20
C ILE A 5 0.79 -15.87 -4.52
N VAL A 6 1.96 -16.35 -4.97
CA VAL A 6 3.19 -15.55 -5.22
C VAL A 6 3.39 -15.34 -6.72
N THR A 7 2.44 -14.72 -7.39
CA THR A 7 2.54 -14.44 -8.84
C THR A 7 2.50 -12.95 -9.12
N ALA A 8 2.90 -12.54 -10.32
CA ALA A 8 2.52 -11.23 -10.83
C ALA A 8 0.99 -11.15 -11.01
N PRO A 9 0.38 -9.96 -11.00
CA PRO A 9 -1.07 -9.82 -11.19
C PRO A 9 -1.53 -10.18 -12.61
N ILE A 10 -0.63 -10.16 -13.58
CA ILE A 10 -0.87 -10.50 -14.99
C ILE A 10 0.16 -11.51 -15.50
N LEU A 11 -0.23 -12.33 -16.48
CA LEU A 11 0.67 -13.24 -17.17
C LEU A 11 1.66 -12.48 -18.06
N ARG A 12 2.94 -12.83 -17.98
CA ARG A 12 3.98 -12.20 -18.82
C ARG A 12 3.79 -12.45 -20.32
N SER A 13 3.26 -13.62 -20.66
CA SER A 13 3.12 -14.05 -22.06
C SER A 13 1.96 -13.38 -22.78
N THR A 14 0.87 -13.08 -22.10
CA THR A 14 -0.38 -12.60 -22.72
C THR A 14 -0.83 -11.23 -22.18
N GLY A 15 -0.32 -10.80 -21.04
CA GLY A 15 -0.82 -9.61 -20.34
C GLY A 15 -2.17 -9.81 -19.63
N GLU A 16 -2.72 -11.03 -19.66
CA GLU A 16 -4.02 -11.34 -19.06
C GLU A 16 -3.96 -11.33 -17.52
N PRO A 17 -5.00 -10.79 -16.84
CA PRO A 17 -5.14 -10.89 -15.40
C PRO A 17 -5.21 -12.36 -14.96
N ILE A 18 -4.34 -12.78 -14.04
CA ILE A 18 -4.30 -14.17 -13.53
C ILE A 18 -4.82 -14.28 -12.09
N ARG A 19 -4.89 -13.16 -11.38
CA ARG A 19 -5.16 -13.15 -9.95
C ARG A 19 -6.54 -13.73 -9.62
N HIS A 20 -7.57 -13.34 -10.37
CA HIS A 20 -8.93 -13.84 -10.19
C HIS A 20 -8.98 -15.36 -10.36
N SER A 21 -8.41 -15.92 -11.43
CA SER A 21 -8.41 -17.36 -11.67
C SER A 21 -7.76 -18.15 -10.53
N LEU A 22 -6.60 -17.68 -10.05
CA LEU A 22 -5.91 -18.37 -8.94
C LEU A 22 -6.68 -18.29 -7.62
N MET A 23 -7.32 -17.17 -7.34
CA MET A 23 -8.15 -17.02 -6.15
C MET A 23 -9.45 -17.82 -6.26
N SER A 24 -10.05 -17.92 -7.45
CA SER A 24 -11.22 -18.78 -7.71
C SER A 24 -10.90 -20.25 -7.46
N ILE A 25 -9.77 -20.74 -7.97
CA ILE A 25 -9.31 -22.11 -7.72
C ILE A 25 -9.16 -22.36 -6.19
N ALA A 26 -8.56 -21.41 -5.44
CA ALA A 26 -8.44 -21.55 -4.01
C ALA A 26 -9.81 -21.62 -3.31
N SER A 27 -10.78 -20.83 -3.78
CA SER A 27 -12.16 -20.85 -3.30
C SER A 27 -12.89 -22.16 -3.62
N GLU A 28 -12.77 -22.65 -4.86
CA GLU A 28 -13.38 -23.91 -5.33
C GLU A 28 -12.85 -25.13 -4.58
N HIS A 29 -11.59 -25.08 -4.15
CA HIS A 29 -10.98 -26.13 -3.32
C HIS A 29 -11.13 -25.89 -1.81
N GLU A 30 -11.99 -24.96 -1.42
CA GLU A 30 -12.30 -24.66 -0.01
C GLU A 30 -11.07 -24.40 0.85
N VAL A 31 -10.01 -23.77 0.29
CA VAL A 31 -8.81 -23.40 1.04
C VAL A 31 -9.19 -22.42 2.15
N PRO A 32 -8.93 -22.71 3.45
CA PRO A 32 -9.42 -21.85 4.53
C PRO A 32 -8.90 -20.43 4.48
N ALA A 33 -7.63 -20.24 4.08
CA ALA A 33 -7.02 -18.93 3.97
C ALA A 33 -5.93 -18.89 2.90
N ALA A 34 -5.80 -17.75 2.22
CA ALA A 34 -4.75 -17.50 1.26
C ALA A 34 -4.14 -16.09 1.40
N ILE A 35 -2.81 -16.03 1.41
CA ILE A 35 -2.06 -14.78 1.26
C ILE A 35 -1.84 -14.54 -0.22
N VAL A 36 -2.10 -13.32 -0.68
CA VAL A 36 -2.00 -12.95 -2.09
C VAL A 36 -1.03 -11.78 -2.25
N GLU A 37 -0.08 -11.89 -3.19
CA GLU A 37 0.90 -10.81 -3.43
C GLU A 37 0.27 -9.54 -4.01
N LYS A 38 0.85 -8.40 -3.60
CA LYS A 38 0.54 -7.08 -4.16
C LYS A 38 1.19 -6.91 -5.57
N PRO A 39 0.69 -6.04 -6.42
CA PRO A 39 -0.64 -5.45 -6.35
C PRO A 39 -1.71 -6.49 -6.60
N ILE A 40 -2.86 -6.34 -5.96
CA ILE A 40 -3.95 -7.33 -6.11
C ILE A 40 -4.56 -7.30 -7.51
N ALA A 41 -4.66 -6.12 -8.09
CA ALA A 41 -5.10 -5.88 -9.45
C ALA A 41 -4.35 -4.69 -10.05
N VAL A 42 -4.32 -4.60 -11.39
CA VAL A 42 -3.72 -3.48 -12.15
C VAL A 42 -4.76 -2.59 -12.82
N GLN A 43 -6.02 -3.00 -12.81
CA GLN A 43 -7.16 -2.28 -13.37
C GLN A 43 -8.35 -2.33 -12.40
N SER A 44 -9.21 -1.30 -12.46
CA SER A 44 -10.37 -1.19 -11.57
C SER A 44 -11.41 -2.31 -11.78
N GLU A 45 -11.52 -2.81 -13.02
CA GLU A 45 -12.41 -3.93 -13.34
C GLU A 45 -11.97 -5.21 -12.62
N GLY A 46 -10.71 -5.62 -12.81
CA GLY A 46 -10.17 -6.79 -12.13
C GLY A 46 -10.21 -6.68 -10.59
N TRP A 47 -10.12 -5.45 -10.04
CA TRP A 47 -10.32 -5.24 -8.62
C TRP A 47 -11.79 -5.50 -8.19
N ARG A 48 -12.79 -5.06 -8.98
CA ARG A 48 -14.20 -5.34 -8.67
C ARG A 48 -14.51 -6.83 -8.70
N ASP A 49 -14.03 -7.54 -9.73
CA ASP A 49 -14.22 -8.99 -9.85
C ASP A 49 -13.63 -9.73 -8.64
N LEU A 50 -12.47 -9.30 -8.16
CA LEU A 50 -11.85 -9.86 -6.95
C LEU A 50 -12.64 -9.55 -5.68
N MET A 51 -13.21 -8.36 -5.56
CA MET A 51 -14.06 -8.00 -4.43
C MET A 51 -15.35 -8.85 -4.42
N ASP A 52 -15.96 -9.05 -5.58
CA ASP A 52 -17.14 -9.91 -5.72
C ASP A 52 -16.83 -11.37 -5.34
N LEU A 53 -15.68 -11.89 -5.79
CA LEU A 53 -15.21 -13.21 -5.37
C LEU A 53 -15.03 -13.28 -3.84
N CYS A 54 -14.37 -12.30 -3.23
CA CYS A 54 -14.13 -12.28 -1.78
C CYS A 54 -15.43 -12.22 -0.96
N GLN A 55 -16.47 -11.58 -1.49
CA GLN A 55 -17.80 -11.53 -0.83
C GLN A 55 -18.57 -12.84 -0.92
N ASN A 56 -18.32 -13.64 -1.95
CA ASN A 56 -19.06 -14.86 -2.27
C ASN A 56 -18.30 -16.17 -1.95
N THR A 57 -17.21 -16.10 -1.18
CA THR A 57 -16.40 -17.27 -0.79
C THR A 57 -16.23 -17.39 0.73
N GLN A 58 -15.98 -18.61 1.22
CA GLN A 58 -15.55 -18.86 2.59
C GLN A 58 -14.05 -18.72 2.79
N THR A 59 -13.25 -18.77 1.71
CA THR A 59 -11.80 -18.57 1.74
C THR A 59 -11.46 -17.16 2.22
N LYS A 60 -10.59 -17.04 3.23
CA LYS A 60 -10.12 -15.74 3.73
C LYS A 60 -8.90 -15.29 2.92
N PHE A 61 -9.05 -14.25 2.12
CA PHE A 61 -7.95 -13.66 1.35
C PHE A 61 -7.33 -12.47 2.09
N VAL A 62 -5.98 -12.43 2.13
CA VAL A 62 -5.20 -11.34 2.70
C VAL A 62 -4.15 -10.90 1.71
N VAL A 63 -4.11 -9.61 1.38
CA VAL A 63 -3.07 -9.05 0.50
C VAL A 63 -1.77 -8.88 1.30
N ASN A 64 -0.65 -9.37 0.75
CA ASN A 64 0.65 -9.29 1.39
C ASN A 64 1.21 -7.85 1.37
N THR A 65 0.91 -7.08 2.40
CA THR A 65 1.48 -5.78 2.70
C THR A 65 2.35 -5.87 3.96
N GLN A 66 3.44 -6.61 3.86
CA GLN A 66 4.28 -7.04 4.98
C GLN A 66 4.80 -5.91 5.88
N LEU A 67 4.93 -4.68 5.37
CA LEU A 67 5.40 -3.54 6.17
C LEU A 67 4.46 -3.21 7.33
N ASN A 68 3.19 -3.60 7.23
CA ASN A 68 2.22 -3.46 8.31
C ASN A 68 2.61 -4.26 9.56
N PHE A 69 3.36 -5.35 9.37
CA PHE A 69 3.83 -6.25 10.42
C PHE A 69 5.30 -6.02 10.81
N HIS A 70 5.94 -5.01 10.22
CA HIS A 70 7.31 -4.65 10.60
C HIS A 70 7.35 -4.21 12.07
N PRO A 71 8.29 -4.74 12.91
CA PRO A 71 8.30 -4.49 14.37
C PRO A 71 8.23 -3.01 14.74
N ARG A 72 8.94 -2.14 14.01
CA ARG A 72 8.90 -0.68 14.23
C ARG A 72 7.53 -0.07 13.94
N ASN A 73 6.86 -0.51 12.87
CA ASN A 73 5.50 -0.03 12.59
C ASN A 73 4.50 -0.49 13.65
N LEU A 74 4.64 -1.70 14.17
CA LEU A 74 3.82 -2.18 15.29
C LEU A 74 4.07 -1.38 16.58
N GLU A 75 5.30 -0.99 16.84
CA GLU A 75 5.66 -0.13 17.98
C GLU A 75 5.05 1.28 17.82
N LEU A 76 5.24 1.91 16.65
CA LEU A 76 4.68 3.22 16.38
C LEU A 76 3.15 3.24 16.41
N LYS A 77 2.50 2.18 15.93
CA LYS A 77 1.04 2.05 16.04
C LYS A 77 0.57 1.98 17.49
N ARG A 78 1.29 1.27 18.35
CA ARG A 78 0.99 1.29 19.78
C ARG A 78 1.12 2.68 20.36
N ASP A 79 2.18 3.43 20.03
CA ASP A 79 2.38 4.80 20.49
C ASP A 79 1.24 5.73 20.03
N VAL A 80 0.76 5.56 18.80
CA VAL A 80 -0.41 6.30 18.28
C VAL A 80 -1.67 5.92 19.04
N ASN A 81 -1.95 4.62 19.21
CA ASN A 81 -3.15 4.12 19.90
C ASN A 81 -3.17 4.49 21.38
N ASP A 82 -2.00 4.53 22.02
CA ASP A 82 -1.83 5.01 23.41
C ASP A 82 -1.97 6.55 23.53
N GLY A 83 -2.21 7.24 22.40
CA GLY A 83 -2.42 8.68 22.35
C GLY A 83 -1.16 9.51 22.60
N LYS A 84 0.05 8.96 22.46
CA LYS A 84 1.31 9.68 22.74
C LYS A 84 1.49 10.92 21.88
N ILE A 85 1.07 10.88 20.63
CA ILE A 85 1.11 12.03 19.71
C ILE A 85 -0.21 12.82 19.66
N GLY A 86 -1.21 12.43 20.44
CA GLY A 86 -2.56 13.01 20.38
C GLY A 86 -3.34 12.56 19.14
N ASP A 87 -4.34 13.34 18.73
CA ASP A 87 -5.15 13.06 17.54
C ASP A 87 -4.34 13.26 16.27
N ILE A 88 -4.34 12.28 15.38
CA ILE A 88 -3.68 12.42 14.08
C ILE A 88 -4.37 13.52 13.26
N LYS A 89 -3.60 14.43 12.68
CA LYS A 89 -4.07 15.51 11.80
C LYS A 89 -3.54 15.41 10.39
N PHE A 90 -2.30 14.96 10.23
CA PHE A 90 -1.65 14.92 8.93
C PHE A 90 -0.68 13.73 8.85
N ILE A 91 -0.60 13.13 7.66
CA ILE A 91 0.38 12.08 7.34
C ILE A 91 1.13 12.48 6.07
N ASP A 92 2.47 12.38 6.10
CA ASP A 92 3.31 12.51 4.92
C ASP A 92 3.98 11.17 4.63
N ALA A 93 3.79 10.65 3.41
CA ALA A 93 4.25 9.32 3.06
C ALA A 93 4.85 9.28 1.64
N SER A 94 5.91 8.49 1.46
CA SER A 94 6.54 8.39 0.14
C SER A 94 7.25 7.06 -0.11
N ALA A 95 7.43 6.74 -1.40
CA ALA A 95 8.26 5.63 -1.87
C ALA A 95 8.91 5.98 -3.22
N ARG A 96 10.20 5.69 -3.39
CA ARG A 96 10.96 6.03 -4.62
C ARG A 96 10.76 5.08 -5.80
N SER A 97 9.84 4.13 -5.73
CA SER A 97 9.44 3.32 -6.88
C SER A 97 8.08 3.77 -7.42
N THR A 98 7.66 3.18 -8.54
CA THR A 98 6.39 3.56 -9.18
C THR A 98 5.19 3.41 -8.24
N PRO A 99 4.12 4.19 -8.43
CA PRO A 99 2.93 4.14 -7.58
C PRO A 99 2.36 2.72 -7.39
N LEU A 100 2.31 1.90 -8.45
CA LEU A 100 1.73 0.57 -8.37
C LEU A 100 2.70 -0.47 -7.77
N ASP A 101 4.02 -0.25 -7.84
CA ASP A 101 5.00 -1.16 -7.26
C ASP A 101 5.11 -1.01 -5.73
N GLN A 102 5.45 0.17 -5.22
CA GLN A 102 5.67 0.37 -3.78
C GLN A 102 4.57 1.19 -3.10
N GLY A 103 3.69 1.83 -3.89
CA GLY A 103 2.53 2.56 -3.37
C GLY A 103 1.61 1.71 -2.48
N PRO A 104 1.26 0.47 -2.84
CA PRO A 104 0.40 -0.37 -2.01
C PRO A 104 0.92 -0.56 -0.58
N HIS A 105 2.24 -0.70 -0.38
CA HIS A 105 2.84 -0.81 0.95
C HIS A 105 2.68 0.47 1.77
N VAL A 106 2.97 1.63 1.16
CA VAL A 106 2.93 2.93 1.85
C VAL A 106 1.49 3.36 2.11
N LEU A 107 0.59 3.20 1.13
CA LEU A 107 -0.82 3.54 1.29
C LEU A 107 -1.50 2.65 2.33
N GLN A 108 -1.15 1.37 2.39
CA GLN A 108 -1.65 0.47 3.41
C GLN A 108 -1.14 0.88 4.82
N LEU A 109 0.12 1.32 4.95
CA LEU A 109 0.60 1.87 6.22
C LEU A 109 -0.19 3.11 6.62
N VAL A 110 -0.40 4.08 5.72
CA VAL A 110 -1.23 5.26 5.97
C VAL A 110 -2.61 4.84 6.48
N SER A 111 -3.29 3.95 5.74
CA SER A 111 -4.61 3.42 6.11
C SER A 111 -4.61 2.78 7.50
N SER A 112 -3.59 2.00 7.81
CA SER A 112 -3.49 1.28 9.08
C SER A 112 -3.26 2.17 10.31
N TYR A 113 -2.76 3.39 10.13
CA TYR A 113 -2.61 4.38 11.23
C TYR A 113 -3.89 5.18 11.49
N ILE A 114 -4.84 5.16 10.57
CA ILE A 114 -6.11 5.89 10.65
C ILE A 114 -7.33 4.96 10.66
N ASP A 115 -7.16 3.76 11.20
CA ASP A 115 -8.21 2.74 11.35
C ASP A 115 -8.96 2.43 10.05
N ASN A 116 -8.23 2.42 8.92
CA ASN A 116 -8.77 2.18 7.59
C ASN A 116 -9.88 3.16 7.16
N SER A 117 -9.86 4.38 7.70
CA SER A 117 -10.77 5.45 7.26
C SER A 117 -10.69 5.64 5.74
N GLN A 118 -11.85 5.82 5.10
CA GLN A 118 -11.94 5.85 3.64
C GLN A 118 -11.50 7.22 3.08
N PRO A 119 -10.81 7.24 1.92
CA PRO A 119 -10.48 8.48 1.24
C PRO A 119 -11.75 9.08 0.62
N VAL A 120 -12.06 10.35 0.90
CA VAL A 120 -13.23 11.06 0.37
C VAL A 120 -12.89 12.07 -0.71
N LYS A 121 -11.65 12.59 -0.72
CA LYS A 121 -11.17 13.50 -1.77
C LYS A 121 -9.70 13.21 -2.07
N VAL A 122 -9.36 13.22 -3.36
CA VAL A 122 -7.98 13.10 -3.85
C VAL A 122 -7.73 14.19 -4.87
N PHE A 123 -6.65 14.92 -4.70
CA PHE A 123 -6.10 15.83 -5.69
C PHE A 123 -4.65 15.44 -5.95
N GLY A 124 -4.30 15.18 -7.20
CA GLY A 124 -2.96 14.71 -7.53
C GLY A 124 -2.59 14.86 -8.99
N GLN A 125 -1.34 14.53 -9.26
CA GLN A 125 -0.75 14.53 -10.60
C GLN A 125 0.14 13.31 -10.78
N VAL A 126 0.33 12.92 -12.03
CA VAL A 126 1.22 11.84 -12.45
C VAL A 126 2.12 12.28 -13.59
N SER A 127 3.30 11.69 -13.70
CA SER A 127 4.23 11.88 -14.82
C SER A 127 5.01 10.59 -15.14
N GLY A 128 5.67 10.57 -16.30
CA GLY A 128 6.41 9.38 -16.78
C GLY A 128 5.47 8.30 -17.33
N ARG A 129 5.33 8.25 -18.68
CA ARG A 129 4.45 7.30 -19.38
C ARG A 129 5.15 6.02 -19.81
N ASP A 130 6.44 5.97 -19.73
CA ASP A 130 7.34 4.88 -20.13
C ASP A 130 7.11 3.57 -19.34
N HIS A 131 6.46 3.64 -18.18
CA HIS A 131 6.13 2.47 -17.34
C HIS A 131 4.69 1.95 -17.51
N LEU A 132 3.90 2.50 -18.45
CA LEU A 132 2.49 2.10 -18.61
C LEU A 132 2.29 0.75 -19.31
N GLY A 133 3.32 0.20 -19.96
CA GLY A 133 3.26 -1.07 -20.70
C GLY A 133 3.86 -2.29 -19.99
N GLY A 134 4.16 -2.22 -18.70
CA GLY A 134 4.80 -3.32 -17.96
C GLY A 134 3.80 -4.29 -17.32
N LEU A 135 4.34 -5.29 -16.60
CA LEU A 135 3.55 -6.25 -15.78
C LEU A 135 2.82 -5.56 -14.61
N GLN A 136 3.27 -4.38 -14.25
CA GLN A 136 2.63 -3.50 -13.28
C GLN A 136 2.54 -2.11 -13.92
N PRO A 137 1.60 -1.92 -14.87
CA PRO A 137 1.47 -0.67 -15.61
C PRO A 137 1.16 0.47 -14.64
N SER A 138 2.06 1.46 -14.60
CA SER A 138 1.99 2.58 -13.67
C SER A 138 2.69 3.79 -14.27
N PRO A 139 2.27 5.02 -13.99
CA PRO A 139 3.13 6.17 -14.28
C PRO A 139 4.45 6.06 -13.50
N GLY A 140 5.51 6.69 -13.99
CA GLY A 140 6.81 6.69 -13.31
C GLY A 140 6.78 7.38 -11.96
N ASN A 141 6.02 8.49 -11.88
CA ASN A 141 5.88 9.30 -10.67
C ASN A 141 4.42 9.67 -10.41
N ALA A 142 4.09 9.87 -9.14
CA ALA A 142 2.81 10.44 -8.71
C ALA A 142 2.99 11.26 -7.42
N ALA A 143 2.17 12.30 -7.27
CA ALA A 143 2.01 13.02 -6.02
C ALA A 143 0.53 13.34 -5.80
N ALA A 144 0.05 13.19 -4.56
CA ALA A 144 -1.34 13.48 -4.25
C ALA A 144 -1.53 13.98 -2.81
N SER A 145 -2.55 14.84 -2.65
CA SER A 145 -3.16 15.14 -1.35
C SER A 145 -4.45 14.35 -1.22
N VAL A 146 -4.63 13.70 -0.08
CA VAL A 146 -5.80 12.86 0.22
C VAL A 146 -6.47 13.39 1.47
N MET A 147 -7.79 13.46 1.46
CA MET A 147 -8.62 13.72 2.63
C MET A 147 -9.41 12.47 2.97
N TYR A 148 -9.43 12.09 4.24
CA TYR A 148 -10.14 10.93 4.76
C TYR A 148 -11.41 11.32 5.50
N GLU A 149 -12.37 10.38 5.64
CA GLU A 149 -13.65 10.60 6.33
C GLU A 149 -13.49 11.10 7.78
N ASN A 150 -12.46 10.59 8.48
CA ASN A 150 -12.15 11.02 9.85
C ASN A 150 -11.48 12.41 9.95
N GLY A 151 -11.36 13.13 8.83
CA GLY A 151 -10.78 14.47 8.75
C GLY A 151 -9.25 14.51 8.65
N VAL A 152 -8.56 13.38 8.75
CA VAL A 152 -7.11 13.30 8.55
C VAL A 152 -6.79 13.63 7.09
N ARG A 153 -5.68 14.31 6.87
CA ARG A 153 -5.13 14.58 5.54
C ARG A 153 -3.81 13.86 5.37
N ALA A 154 -3.55 13.38 4.14
CA ALA A 154 -2.26 12.84 3.80
C ALA A 154 -1.68 13.50 2.55
N SER A 155 -0.36 13.64 2.51
CA SER A 155 0.42 13.90 1.30
C SER A 155 1.16 12.61 0.95
N VAL A 156 1.07 12.18 -0.31
CA VAL A 156 1.75 10.97 -0.79
C VAL A 156 2.56 11.27 -2.04
N ALA A 157 3.77 10.72 -2.14
CA ALA A 157 4.65 10.92 -3.29
C ALA A 157 5.34 9.61 -3.69
N PHE A 158 5.38 9.33 -4.99
CA PHE A 158 5.93 8.11 -5.55
C PHE A 158 6.83 8.40 -6.75
N GLY A 159 7.79 7.49 -6.98
CA GLY A 159 8.72 7.57 -8.11
C GLY A 159 10.06 8.17 -7.74
N THR A 160 11.05 7.98 -8.62
CA THR A 160 12.43 8.45 -8.39
C THR A 160 12.57 9.97 -8.45
N GLU A 161 11.67 10.65 -9.17
CA GLU A 161 11.59 12.11 -9.27
C GLU A 161 10.53 12.70 -8.34
N GLY A 162 9.51 11.90 -7.97
CA GLY A 162 8.42 12.32 -7.10
C GLY A 162 8.71 12.20 -5.60
N ALA A 163 9.63 11.29 -5.20
CA ALA A 163 9.94 11.02 -3.80
C ALA A 163 11.43 11.22 -3.48
N ALA A 164 11.73 11.81 -2.33
CA ALA A 164 13.09 12.07 -1.90
C ALA A 164 13.90 10.80 -1.64
N LYS A 165 15.21 10.84 -1.88
CA LYS A 165 16.19 9.88 -1.35
C LYS A 165 16.35 10.17 0.15
N ILE A 166 16.14 9.17 1.01
CA ILE A 166 16.09 9.36 2.47
C ILE A 166 17.24 8.69 3.22
N ASN A 167 18.11 7.98 2.52
CA ASN A 167 19.33 7.35 3.05
C ASN A 167 20.35 7.13 1.91
N ASP A 168 21.50 6.56 2.20
CA ASP A 168 22.59 6.36 1.23
C ASP A 168 22.43 5.10 0.37
N SER A 169 21.37 4.33 0.52
CA SER A 169 21.14 3.15 -0.31
C SER A 169 20.88 3.52 -1.78
N ASP A 170 21.43 2.74 -2.69
CA ASP A 170 21.12 2.86 -4.12
C ASP A 170 19.83 2.13 -4.53
N SER A 171 19.31 1.27 -3.66
CA SER A 171 18.07 0.55 -3.92
C SER A 171 16.85 1.45 -3.69
N VAL A 172 16.05 1.67 -4.73
CA VAL A 172 14.79 2.43 -4.64
C VAL A 172 13.83 1.85 -3.59
N PHE A 173 13.93 0.56 -3.29
CA PHE A 173 13.09 -0.13 -2.30
C PHE A 173 13.39 0.28 -0.85
N HIS A 174 14.54 0.87 -0.57
CA HIS A 174 14.93 1.34 0.75
C HIS A 174 14.48 2.78 1.06
N HIS A 175 13.86 3.46 0.09
CA HIS A 175 13.41 4.84 0.24
C HIS A 175 11.88 4.92 0.41
N LYS A 176 11.36 4.24 1.44
CA LYS A 176 9.97 4.34 1.88
C LYS A 176 9.91 4.98 3.26
N ARG A 177 9.00 5.92 3.44
CA ARG A 177 8.76 6.57 4.73
C ARG A 177 7.29 6.89 4.96
N VAL A 178 6.92 6.97 6.23
CA VAL A 178 5.64 7.50 6.70
C VAL A 178 5.92 8.35 7.95
N ALA A 179 5.52 9.63 7.92
CA ALA A 179 5.57 10.53 9.05
C ALA A 179 4.14 10.89 9.45
N ILE A 180 3.81 10.74 10.72
CA ILE A 180 2.47 10.93 11.27
C ILE A 180 2.54 12.08 12.27
N PHE A 181 1.71 13.10 12.05
CA PHE A 181 1.66 14.33 12.86
C PHE A 181 0.33 14.38 13.61
N GLY A 182 0.42 14.42 14.92
CA GLY A 182 -0.71 14.56 15.81
C GLY A 182 -0.76 15.93 16.48
N THR A 183 -1.74 16.11 17.37
CA THR A 183 -1.95 17.38 18.11
C THR A 183 -0.92 17.62 19.20
N ARG A 184 -0.16 16.60 19.61
CA ARG A 184 0.81 16.68 20.73
C ARG A 184 2.23 16.24 20.36
N GLY A 185 2.44 15.76 19.13
CA GLY A 185 3.75 15.28 18.69
C GLY A 185 3.69 14.64 17.31
N PHE A 186 4.77 14.00 16.94
CA PHE A 186 4.86 13.27 15.69
C PHE A 186 5.59 11.94 15.89
N THR A 187 5.41 11.04 14.91
CA THR A 187 6.20 9.82 14.79
C THR A 187 6.59 9.61 13.33
N HIS A 188 7.74 9.00 13.11
CA HIS A 188 8.30 8.81 11.79
C HIS A 188 8.90 7.42 11.64
N TRP A 189 8.49 6.72 10.61
CA TRP A 189 9.10 5.48 10.16
C TRP A 189 9.72 5.66 8.78
N GLN A 190 10.89 5.10 8.61
CA GLN A 190 11.51 4.92 7.29
C GLN A 190 12.16 3.53 7.22
N MET A 191 12.38 3.02 6.00
CA MET A 191 12.86 1.67 5.78
C MET A 191 14.19 1.36 6.48
N ALA A 192 15.09 2.35 6.57
CA ALA A 192 16.40 2.23 7.22
C ALA A 192 16.49 2.90 8.60
N GLY A 193 15.39 3.44 9.14
CA GLY A 193 15.39 4.12 10.43
C GLY A 193 13.99 4.54 10.87
N TRP A 194 13.91 5.13 12.07
CA TRP A 194 12.66 5.63 12.64
C TRP A 194 12.95 6.62 13.75
N GLU A 195 12.03 7.56 13.94
CA GLU A 195 12.07 8.57 14.98
C GLU A 195 10.70 8.75 15.61
N ARG A 196 10.67 9.17 16.87
CA ARG A 196 9.45 9.57 17.59
C ARG A 196 9.78 10.69 18.57
N SER A 197 8.84 11.63 18.75
CA SER A 197 8.95 12.75 19.65
C SER A 197 7.56 13.18 20.13
#